data_f7c8f614069adeb97b69be2f7e8e5e86
#
_entry.id   f7c8f614069adeb97b69be2f7e8e5e86
#
_cell.length_a   1.000
_cell.length_b   1.000
_cell.length_c   1.000
_cell.angle_alpha   90.00
_cell.angle_beta   90.00
_cell.angle_gamma   90.00
#
_symmetry.space_group_name_H-M   'P 1'
#
loop_
_entity.id
_entity.type
_entity.pdbx_description
1 polymer ?
#
loop_
_entity_poly.entity_id
_entity_poly.type
_entity_poly.pdbx_seq_one_letter_code
_entity_poly.pdbx_strand_id
1 'polypeptide(L)'
;ARCFGHDADYPTLDELRAVLDRFEGCALKATATQLVFADGNPQARLMFVGEAPGRDEDIEGLPFVGRSGKLLDRMLAAIGLDRTSVYIANIVPWRPPGNRTPTPQESQICLPFISRQIELADPDILVCLGGPSAQTLLGIKEGITKTRGRWFTFNTGKREIRAMPTFHPAFLLRSPLQKRFAWRDFLALKKVLTG
;
A
#
# COMPACT_ATOMS: atom_id res chain seq x y z
N ALA A 1 -19.16 7.41 -19.29
CA ALA A 1 -18.31 7.26 -18.11
C ALA A 1 -17.37 8.46 -18.07
N ARG A 2 -17.64 9.43 -17.23
CA ARG A 2 -16.71 10.56 -17.02
C ARG A 2 -15.53 10.01 -16.21
N CYS A 3 -14.37 9.98 -16.81
CA CYS A 3 -13.11 9.83 -16.09
C CYS A 3 -13.06 10.93 -15.04
N PHE A 4 -13.07 10.57 -13.78
CA PHE A 4 -12.90 11.51 -12.69
C PHE A 4 -11.54 12.21 -12.84
N GLY A 5 -11.64 13.47 -12.86
CA GLY A 5 -10.83 14.52 -13.31
C GLY A 5 -9.43 14.65 -12.73
N HIS A 6 -8.78 15.53 -13.34
CA HIS A 6 -7.46 16.08 -13.09
C HIS A 6 -7.19 16.41 -11.60
N ASP A 7 -5.91 16.46 -11.29
CA ASP A 7 -5.25 16.81 -10.01
C ASP A 7 -5.86 17.95 -9.18
N ALA A 8 -6.81 18.69 -9.74
CA ALA A 8 -7.45 19.82 -9.10
C ALA A 8 -8.62 19.49 -8.17
N ASP A 9 -9.18 18.26 -8.27
CA ASP A 9 -10.43 17.94 -7.58
C ASP A 9 -10.24 17.54 -6.10
N TYR A 10 -9.02 17.20 -5.67
CA TYR A 10 -8.69 16.85 -4.29
C TYR A 10 -7.21 17.15 -3.99
N PRO A 11 -6.90 18.42 -3.65
CA PRO A 11 -5.52 18.86 -3.47
C PRO A 11 -4.86 18.41 -2.17
N THR A 12 -5.61 17.85 -1.22
CA THR A 12 -5.09 17.35 0.06
C THR A 12 -5.53 15.92 0.32
N LEU A 13 -4.81 15.22 1.22
CA LEU A 13 -5.17 13.88 1.65
C LEU A 13 -6.55 13.83 2.31
N ASP A 14 -6.91 14.84 3.10
CA ASP A 14 -8.23 14.93 3.73
C ASP A 14 -9.36 15.06 2.69
N GLU A 15 -9.13 15.83 1.66
CA GLU A 15 -10.10 15.98 0.56
C GLU A 15 -10.20 14.71 -0.28
N LEU A 16 -9.07 14.04 -0.54
CA LEU A 16 -9.06 12.75 -1.22
C LEU A 16 -9.86 11.71 -0.43
N ARG A 17 -9.66 11.64 0.89
CA ARG A 17 -10.43 10.76 1.77
C ARG A 17 -11.93 11.06 1.70
N ALA A 18 -12.30 12.33 1.75
CA ALA A 18 -13.70 12.76 1.65
C ALA A 18 -14.32 12.37 0.30
N VAL A 19 -13.56 12.47 -0.80
CA VAL A 19 -14.01 12.02 -2.12
C VAL A 19 -14.24 10.51 -2.13
N LEU A 20 -13.33 9.73 -1.57
CA LEU A 20 -13.48 8.27 -1.47
C LEU A 20 -14.69 7.86 -0.62
N ASP A 21 -14.97 8.57 0.47
CA ASP A 21 -16.16 8.32 1.30
C ASP A 21 -17.47 8.51 0.51
N ARG A 22 -17.49 9.35 -0.51
CA ARG A 22 -18.64 9.60 -1.36
C ARG A 22 -18.63 8.85 -2.69
N PHE A 23 -17.52 8.20 -3.02
CA PHE A 23 -17.34 7.54 -4.31
C PHE A 23 -18.22 6.29 -4.40
N GLU A 24 -19.01 6.18 -5.47
CA GLU A 24 -19.96 5.09 -5.71
C GLU A 24 -19.53 4.17 -6.88
N GLY A 25 -18.36 4.42 -7.46
CA GLY A 25 -17.89 3.72 -8.66
C GLY A 25 -17.28 2.34 -8.41
N CYS A 26 -17.13 1.92 -7.15
CA CYS A 26 -16.59 0.61 -6.81
C CYS A 26 -17.60 -0.18 -5.98
N ALA A 27 -18.00 -1.35 -6.47
CA ALA A 27 -18.98 -2.20 -5.80
C ALA A 27 -18.51 -2.69 -4.43
N LEU A 28 -17.20 -2.77 -4.18
CA LEU A 28 -16.64 -3.19 -2.90
C LEU A 28 -17.06 -2.27 -1.75
N LYS A 29 -17.28 -1.00 -2.01
CA LYS A 29 -17.76 -0.06 -1.00
C LYS A 29 -19.08 -0.49 -0.39
N ALA A 30 -19.99 -1.04 -1.20
CA ALA A 30 -21.31 -1.48 -0.74
C ALA A 30 -21.25 -2.68 0.22
N THR A 31 -20.22 -3.52 0.10
CA THR A 31 -20.05 -4.74 0.90
C THR A 31 -19.06 -4.58 2.04
N ALA A 32 -18.26 -3.51 2.05
CA ALA A 32 -17.34 -3.19 3.14
C ALA A 32 -18.06 -2.45 4.26
N THR A 33 -17.57 -2.60 5.50
CA THR A 33 -18.10 -1.89 6.66
C THR A 33 -17.73 -0.42 6.61
N GLN A 34 -16.50 -0.10 6.18
CA GLN A 34 -16.01 1.27 6.11
C GLN A 34 -14.81 1.39 5.17
N LEU A 35 -14.46 2.63 4.87
CA LEU A 35 -13.24 2.97 4.17
C LEU A 35 -12.01 2.71 5.06
N VAL A 36 -11.01 2.03 4.50
CA VAL A 36 -9.70 1.82 5.13
C VAL A 36 -8.68 2.64 4.33
N PHE A 37 -8.48 3.90 4.72
CA PHE A 37 -7.74 4.86 3.92
C PHE A 37 -6.23 4.78 4.12
N ALA A 38 -5.77 4.96 5.35
CA ALA A 38 -4.35 4.97 5.68
C ALA A 38 -4.12 4.93 7.18
N ASP A 39 -2.86 4.67 7.57
CA ASP A 39 -2.37 4.83 8.93
C ASP A 39 -0.94 5.33 8.92
N GLY A 40 -0.50 5.88 10.04
CA GLY A 40 0.84 6.40 10.23
C GLY A 40 0.99 7.88 9.90
N ASN A 41 2.20 8.28 9.54
CA ASN A 41 2.55 9.67 9.27
C ASN A 41 2.50 9.96 7.76
N PRO A 42 1.56 10.82 7.30
CA PRO A 42 1.49 11.15 5.87
C PRO A 42 2.68 11.97 5.36
N GLN A 43 3.55 12.45 6.24
CA GLN A 43 4.79 13.15 5.88
C GLN A 43 6.03 12.25 5.99
N ALA A 44 5.84 10.94 6.21
CA ALA A 44 6.95 10.02 6.33
C ALA A 44 7.73 9.88 5.02
N ARG A 45 9.02 9.61 5.13
CA ARG A 45 9.88 9.32 3.97
C ARG A 45 9.59 7.96 3.34
N LEU A 46 9.04 7.03 4.11
CA LEU A 46 8.79 5.64 3.70
C LEU A 46 7.29 5.37 3.69
N MET A 47 6.78 4.90 2.56
CA MET A 47 5.37 4.53 2.40
C MET A 47 5.24 3.07 1.97
N PHE A 48 4.36 2.34 2.64
CA PHE A 48 4.00 0.96 2.30
C PHE A 48 2.63 0.91 1.67
N VAL A 49 2.50 0.16 0.58
CA VAL A 49 1.22 -0.06 -0.10
C VAL A 49 0.99 -1.55 -0.31
N GLY A 50 -0.04 -2.08 0.33
CA GLY A 50 -0.51 -3.45 0.14
C GLY A 50 -1.65 -3.53 -0.88
N GLU A 51 -2.33 -4.66 -0.94
CA GLU A 51 -3.39 -4.92 -1.92
C GLU A 51 -4.76 -4.41 -1.46
N ALA A 52 -5.26 -4.95 -0.37
CA ALA A 52 -6.60 -4.64 0.15
C ALA A 52 -6.70 -4.98 1.64
N PRO A 53 -7.65 -4.34 2.37
CA PRO A 53 -7.87 -4.65 3.78
C PRO A 53 -8.56 -6.00 3.96
N GLY A 54 -8.28 -6.66 5.08
CA GLY A 54 -8.98 -7.84 5.54
C GLY A 54 -10.07 -7.49 6.55
N ARG A 55 -10.57 -8.53 7.25
CA ARG A 55 -11.66 -8.38 8.23
C ARG A 55 -11.33 -7.41 9.36
N ASP A 56 -10.18 -7.55 9.99
CA ASP A 56 -9.81 -6.72 11.15
C ASP A 56 -9.66 -5.26 10.73
N GLU A 57 -9.05 -5.01 9.56
CA GLU A 57 -8.91 -3.69 8.99
C GLU A 57 -10.27 -3.05 8.69
N ASP A 58 -11.21 -3.83 8.15
CA ASP A 58 -12.57 -3.38 7.85
C ASP A 58 -13.35 -2.99 9.13
N ILE A 59 -13.09 -3.69 10.23
CA ILE A 59 -13.70 -3.40 11.53
C ILE A 59 -13.09 -2.13 12.15
N GLU A 60 -11.76 -2.00 12.13
CA GLU A 60 -11.07 -0.89 12.78
C GLU A 60 -10.93 0.36 11.92
N GLY A 61 -11.04 0.22 10.59
CA GLY A 61 -10.86 1.33 9.65
C GLY A 61 -9.40 1.72 9.42
N LEU A 62 -8.45 0.88 9.81
CA LEU A 62 -7.01 1.11 9.65
C LEU A 62 -6.36 -0.04 8.89
N PRO A 63 -5.37 0.23 8.00
CA PRO A 63 -4.67 -0.82 7.29
C PRO A 63 -3.70 -1.59 8.18
N PHE A 64 -3.52 -2.87 7.91
CA PHE A 64 -2.53 -3.71 8.57
C PHE A 64 -2.64 -3.71 10.10
N VAL A 65 -3.82 -4.05 10.62
CA VAL A 65 -4.07 -4.18 12.08
C VAL A 65 -4.32 -5.62 12.52
N GLY A 66 -4.53 -6.57 11.60
CA GLY A 66 -4.68 -7.99 11.89
C GLY A 66 -3.32 -8.68 12.09
N ARG A 67 -3.29 -10.01 11.93
CA ARG A 67 -2.08 -10.82 12.12
C ARG A 67 -0.93 -10.38 11.21
N SER A 68 -1.20 -10.13 9.94
CA SER A 68 -0.19 -9.63 9.00
C SER A 68 0.29 -8.23 9.37
N GLY A 69 -0.58 -7.39 9.89
CA GLY A 69 -0.22 -6.06 10.39
C GLY A 69 0.69 -6.11 11.60
N LYS A 70 0.44 -7.05 12.52
CA LYS A 70 1.31 -7.27 13.68
C LYS A 70 2.70 -7.74 13.26
N LEU A 71 2.79 -8.57 12.22
CA LEU A 71 4.08 -8.96 11.66
C LEU A 71 4.80 -7.75 11.04
N LEU A 72 4.07 -6.92 10.28
CA LEU A 72 4.64 -5.70 9.72
C LEU A 72 5.20 -4.79 10.82
N ASP A 73 4.48 -4.62 11.93
CA ASP A 73 4.95 -3.83 13.07
C ASP A 73 6.28 -4.37 13.63
N ARG A 74 6.41 -5.69 13.72
CA ARG A 74 7.65 -6.34 14.17
C ARG A 74 8.79 -6.17 13.16
N MET A 75 8.48 -6.23 11.88
CA MET A 75 9.46 -6.00 10.81
C MET A 75 9.97 -4.56 10.85
N LEU A 76 9.09 -3.59 11.06
CA LEU A 76 9.47 -2.18 11.23
C LEU A 76 10.33 -1.98 12.47
N ALA A 77 9.94 -2.56 13.61
CA ALA A 77 10.69 -2.47 14.86
C ALA A 77 12.12 -3.02 14.69
N ALA A 78 12.28 -4.09 13.90
CA ALA A 78 13.58 -4.70 13.64
C ALA A 78 14.56 -3.79 12.91
N ILE A 79 14.08 -2.77 12.22
CA ILE A 79 14.92 -1.74 11.57
C ILE A 79 14.84 -0.38 12.26
N GLY A 80 14.30 -0.34 13.47
CA GLY A 80 14.25 0.88 14.27
C GLY A 80 13.12 1.84 13.92
N LEU A 81 12.09 1.35 13.25
CA LEU A 81 10.91 2.12 12.86
C LEU A 81 9.66 1.62 13.59
N ASP A 82 8.60 2.42 13.54
CA ASP A 82 7.27 2.04 14.00
C ASP A 82 6.21 2.64 13.07
N ARG A 83 4.93 2.39 13.38
CA ARG A 83 3.83 2.88 12.54
C ARG A 83 3.75 4.41 12.47
N THR A 84 4.29 5.13 13.45
CA THR A 84 4.28 6.60 13.47
C THR A 84 5.38 7.21 12.58
N SER A 85 6.35 6.42 12.18
CA SER A 85 7.47 6.86 11.33
C SER A 85 7.34 6.46 9.87
N VAL A 86 6.26 5.77 9.50
CA VAL A 86 5.95 5.35 8.13
C VAL A 86 4.51 5.72 7.76
N TYR A 87 4.18 5.68 6.48
CA TYR A 87 2.81 5.84 5.99
C TYR A 87 2.35 4.54 5.35
N ILE A 88 1.15 4.07 5.66
CA ILE A 88 0.67 2.75 5.25
C ILE A 88 -0.70 2.88 4.59
N ALA A 89 -0.86 2.27 3.42
CA ALA A 89 -2.12 2.24 2.68
C ALA A 89 -2.26 0.94 1.89
N ASN A 90 -3.37 0.80 1.18
CA ASN A 90 -3.61 -0.28 0.24
C ASN A 90 -4.07 0.29 -1.10
N ILE A 91 -3.90 -0.48 -2.18
CA ILE A 91 -4.41 -0.09 -3.50
C ILE A 91 -5.93 0.04 -3.46
N VAL A 92 -6.60 -0.98 -2.91
CA VAL A 92 -8.05 -1.00 -2.75
C VAL A 92 -8.38 -0.66 -1.30
N PRO A 93 -9.14 0.43 -1.03
CA PRO A 93 -9.40 0.87 0.34
C PRO A 93 -10.65 0.25 0.96
N TRP A 94 -11.29 -0.71 0.30
CA TRP A 94 -12.46 -1.44 0.81
C TRP A 94 -12.22 -2.93 0.81
N ARG A 95 -12.65 -3.60 1.87
CA ARG A 95 -12.52 -5.05 2.02
C ARG A 95 -13.34 -5.79 0.97
N PRO A 96 -12.71 -6.67 0.16
CA PRO A 96 -13.46 -7.59 -0.70
C PRO A 96 -14.23 -8.63 0.13
N PRO A 97 -15.44 -9.05 -0.30
CA PRO A 97 -16.22 -10.07 0.41
C PRO A 97 -15.42 -11.35 0.63
N GLY A 98 -15.45 -11.87 1.87
CA GLY A 98 -14.72 -13.09 2.23
C GLY A 98 -13.21 -12.99 2.15
N ASN A 99 -12.65 -11.78 2.17
CA ASN A 99 -11.21 -11.54 2.02
C ASN A 99 -10.63 -12.07 0.69
N ARG A 100 -11.45 -12.17 -0.35
CA ARG A 100 -10.96 -12.57 -1.67
C ARG A 100 -9.99 -11.55 -2.24
N THR A 101 -9.19 -11.97 -3.19
CA THR A 101 -8.34 -11.06 -3.95
C THR A 101 -9.20 -10.09 -4.78
N PRO A 102 -8.89 -8.79 -4.79
CA PRO A 102 -9.54 -7.86 -5.71
C PRO A 102 -9.37 -8.29 -7.17
N THR A 103 -10.40 -8.08 -7.97
CA THR A 103 -10.29 -8.31 -9.41
C THR A 103 -9.40 -7.25 -10.05
N PRO A 104 -8.81 -7.53 -11.24
CA PRO A 104 -8.05 -6.52 -11.98
C PRO A 104 -8.86 -5.24 -12.23
N GLN A 105 -10.15 -5.38 -12.50
CA GLN A 105 -11.05 -4.23 -12.71
C GLN A 105 -11.21 -3.39 -11.44
N GLU A 106 -11.39 -4.02 -10.28
CA GLU A 106 -11.48 -3.33 -9.00
C GLU A 106 -10.19 -2.56 -8.67
N SER A 107 -9.04 -3.19 -8.91
CA SER A 107 -7.74 -2.52 -8.74
C SER A 107 -7.58 -1.33 -9.69
N GLN A 108 -8.03 -1.46 -10.94
CA GLN A 108 -7.95 -0.37 -11.92
C GLN A 108 -8.87 0.80 -11.57
N ILE A 109 -10.05 0.53 -11.01
CA ILE A 109 -10.96 1.58 -10.51
C ILE A 109 -10.31 2.38 -9.38
N CYS A 110 -9.57 1.71 -8.49
CA CYS A 110 -8.94 2.33 -7.34
C CYS A 110 -7.57 2.97 -7.66
N LEU A 111 -6.93 2.59 -8.75
CA LEU A 111 -5.59 3.04 -9.10
C LEU A 111 -5.42 4.57 -9.13
N PRO A 112 -6.33 5.36 -9.72
CA PRO A 112 -6.21 6.83 -9.71
C PRO A 112 -6.16 7.41 -8.29
N PHE A 113 -6.90 6.83 -7.36
CA PHE A 113 -6.95 7.32 -5.98
C PHE A 113 -5.66 6.99 -5.21
N ILE A 114 -5.14 5.77 -5.30
CA ILE A 114 -3.88 5.43 -4.63
C ILE A 114 -2.70 6.17 -5.28
N SER A 115 -2.71 6.37 -6.59
CA SER A 115 -1.69 7.16 -7.27
C SER A 115 -1.68 8.60 -6.76
N ARG A 116 -2.85 9.21 -6.60
CA ARG A 116 -2.96 10.56 -6.04
C ARG A 116 -2.55 10.59 -4.57
N GLN A 117 -2.90 9.57 -3.80
CA GLN A 117 -2.49 9.46 -2.40
C GLN A 117 -0.96 9.42 -2.25
N ILE A 118 -0.28 8.65 -3.09
CA ILE A 118 1.19 8.61 -3.12
C ILE A 118 1.77 9.97 -3.49
N GLU A 119 1.21 10.61 -4.50
CA GLU A 119 1.65 11.95 -4.93
C GLU A 119 1.53 12.98 -3.81
N LEU A 120 0.39 13.00 -3.10
CA LEU A 120 0.13 13.93 -1.99
C LEU A 120 1.00 13.63 -0.77
N ALA A 121 1.22 12.38 -0.44
CA ALA A 121 2.11 11.99 0.65
C ALA A 121 3.58 12.27 0.32
N ASP A 122 3.95 12.19 -0.95
CA ASP A 122 5.28 12.50 -1.47
C ASP A 122 6.43 11.80 -0.73
N PRO A 123 6.39 10.47 -0.57
CA PRO A 123 7.45 9.74 0.11
C PRO A 123 8.74 9.74 -0.73
N ASP A 124 9.89 9.52 -0.08
CA ASP A 124 11.16 9.28 -0.78
C ASP A 124 11.26 7.85 -1.32
N ILE A 125 10.66 6.91 -0.60
CA ILE A 125 10.71 5.48 -0.92
C ILE A 125 9.30 4.89 -0.82
N LEU A 126 8.91 4.16 -1.87
CA LEU A 126 7.67 3.40 -1.93
C LEU A 126 7.99 1.91 -1.81
N VAL A 127 7.33 1.21 -0.88
CA VAL A 127 7.45 -0.24 -0.74
C VAL A 127 6.12 -0.88 -1.14
N CYS A 128 6.17 -1.74 -2.16
CA CYS A 128 5.00 -2.50 -2.60
C CYS A 128 4.99 -3.86 -1.88
N LEU A 129 4.00 -4.07 -1.03
CA LEU A 129 3.84 -5.30 -0.26
C LEU A 129 3.04 -6.33 -1.06
N GLY A 130 3.77 -7.27 -1.66
CA GLY A 130 3.20 -8.36 -2.43
C GLY A 130 3.14 -8.12 -3.94
N GLY A 131 2.97 -9.22 -4.68
CA GLY A 131 2.93 -9.20 -6.15
C GLY A 131 1.84 -8.30 -6.74
N PRO A 132 0.57 -8.40 -6.30
CA PRO A 132 -0.50 -7.58 -6.83
C PRO A 132 -0.25 -6.07 -6.68
N SER A 133 0.27 -5.62 -5.53
CA SER A 133 0.64 -4.22 -5.33
C SER A 133 1.75 -3.79 -6.29
N ALA A 134 2.80 -4.60 -6.41
CA ALA A 134 3.92 -4.31 -7.29
C ALA A 134 3.50 -4.27 -8.76
N GLN A 135 2.67 -5.22 -9.19
CA GLN A 135 2.18 -5.29 -10.56
C GLN A 135 1.33 -4.08 -10.91
N THR A 136 0.44 -3.68 -10.01
CA THR A 136 -0.47 -2.55 -10.24
C THR A 136 0.27 -1.21 -10.26
N LEU A 137 1.17 -0.98 -9.32
CA LEU A 137 1.87 0.31 -9.18
C LEU A 137 3.09 0.43 -10.10
N LEU A 138 3.87 -0.62 -10.26
CA LEU A 138 5.13 -0.58 -11.01
C LEU A 138 5.03 -1.15 -12.42
N GLY A 139 3.89 -1.74 -12.77
CA GLY A 139 3.71 -2.37 -14.09
C GLY A 139 4.59 -3.60 -14.31
N ILE A 140 5.05 -4.23 -13.23
CA ILE A 140 5.92 -5.40 -13.28
C ILE A 140 5.11 -6.63 -13.70
N LYS A 141 5.61 -7.39 -14.66
CA LYS A 141 4.99 -8.65 -15.12
C LYS A 141 5.56 -9.87 -14.42
N GLU A 142 6.80 -9.79 -13.95
CA GLU A 142 7.46 -10.89 -13.24
C GLU A 142 6.88 -11.07 -11.84
N GLY A 143 6.90 -12.30 -11.33
CA GLY A 143 6.40 -12.63 -9.99
C GLY A 143 7.23 -12.02 -8.87
N ILE A 144 6.62 -11.90 -7.69
CA ILE A 144 7.25 -11.28 -6.51
C ILE A 144 8.54 -12.00 -6.07
N THR A 145 8.63 -13.30 -6.26
CA THR A 145 9.82 -14.08 -5.93
C THR A 145 11.06 -13.59 -6.68
N LYS A 146 10.87 -13.15 -7.93
CA LYS A 146 11.96 -12.64 -8.77
C LYS A 146 12.22 -11.16 -8.57
N THR A 147 11.20 -10.38 -8.21
CA THR A 147 11.28 -8.92 -8.17
C THR A 147 11.50 -8.36 -6.77
N ARG A 148 11.22 -9.13 -5.71
CA ARG A 148 11.45 -8.69 -4.35
C ARG A 148 12.90 -8.23 -4.14
N GLY A 149 13.07 -7.15 -3.40
CA GLY A 149 14.39 -6.61 -3.07
C GLY A 149 15.08 -5.82 -4.18
N ARG A 150 14.51 -5.79 -5.38
CA ARG A 150 15.04 -5.00 -6.50
C ARG A 150 14.51 -3.58 -6.45
N TRP A 151 15.35 -2.62 -6.82
CA TRP A 151 14.96 -1.22 -6.90
C TRP A 151 14.40 -0.88 -8.27
N PHE A 152 13.26 -0.20 -8.24
CA PHE A 152 12.58 0.35 -9.41
C PHE A 152 12.41 1.85 -9.23
N THR A 153 12.08 2.54 -10.32
CA THR A 153 11.70 3.95 -10.29
C THR A 153 10.18 4.06 -10.40
N PHE A 154 9.58 4.89 -9.55
CA PHE A 154 8.15 5.20 -9.57
C PHE A 154 7.97 6.70 -9.75
N ASN A 155 7.18 7.10 -10.76
CA ASN A 155 6.82 8.50 -10.97
C ASN A 155 5.54 8.80 -10.20
N THR A 156 5.65 9.69 -9.20
CA THR A 156 4.51 10.09 -8.36
C THR A 156 3.59 11.10 -9.04
N GLY A 157 4.02 11.68 -10.17
CA GLY A 157 3.40 12.84 -10.78
C GLY A 157 4.13 14.15 -10.45
N LYS A 158 4.77 14.23 -9.29
CA LYS A 158 5.63 15.37 -8.89
C LYS A 158 7.11 15.10 -9.19
N ARG A 159 7.57 13.88 -8.97
CA ARG A 159 8.97 13.48 -9.12
C ARG A 159 9.09 11.97 -9.27
N GLU A 160 10.25 11.53 -9.64
CA GLU A 160 10.60 10.11 -9.60
C GLU A 160 11.19 9.74 -8.24
N ILE A 161 10.70 8.64 -7.67
CA ILE A 161 11.18 8.11 -6.40
C ILE A 161 11.60 6.66 -6.57
N ARG A 162 12.34 6.14 -5.58
CA ARG A 162 12.72 4.73 -5.55
C ARG A 162 11.57 3.88 -5.03
N ALA A 163 11.38 2.71 -5.62
CA ALA A 163 10.37 1.75 -5.20
C ALA A 163 10.96 0.35 -5.10
N MET A 164 10.50 -0.42 -4.10
CA MET A 164 10.96 -1.78 -3.89
C MET A 164 9.76 -2.70 -3.64
N PRO A 165 9.57 -3.74 -4.45
CA PRO A 165 8.67 -4.84 -4.12
C PRO A 165 9.28 -5.71 -3.03
N THR A 166 8.47 -6.19 -2.10
CA THR A 166 8.85 -7.21 -1.14
C THR A 166 7.65 -8.10 -0.82
N PHE A 167 7.87 -9.17 -0.06
CA PHE A 167 6.80 -10.08 0.30
C PHE A 167 5.74 -9.40 1.16
N HIS A 168 4.48 -9.72 0.91
CA HIS A 168 3.38 -9.32 1.79
C HIS A 168 3.50 -10.09 3.11
N PRO A 169 3.30 -9.43 4.27
CA PRO A 169 3.37 -10.10 5.57
C PRO A 169 2.47 -11.34 5.69
N ALA A 170 1.29 -11.34 5.08
CA ALA A 170 0.41 -12.51 5.07
C ALA A 170 1.05 -13.73 4.42
N PHE A 171 1.84 -13.54 3.37
CA PHE A 171 2.62 -14.62 2.74
C PHE A 171 3.67 -15.17 3.71
N LEU A 172 4.34 -14.32 4.46
CA LEU A 172 5.37 -14.72 5.42
C LEU A 172 4.79 -15.51 6.60
N LEU A 173 3.52 -15.26 6.96
CA LEU A 173 2.81 -16.05 7.95
C LEU A 173 2.56 -17.49 7.47
N ARG A 174 2.26 -17.65 6.16
CA ARG A 174 2.08 -18.97 5.54
C ARG A 174 3.40 -19.68 5.24
N SER A 175 4.45 -18.93 4.96
CA SER A 175 5.75 -19.43 4.55
C SER A 175 6.88 -18.78 5.36
N PRO A 176 7.02 -19.13 6.65
CA PRO A 176 7.94 -18.45 7.57
C PRO A 176 9.42 -18.49 7.15
N LEU A 177 9.84 -19.50 6.41
CA LEU A 177 11.22 -19.59 5.91
C LEU A 177 11.58 -18.45 4.95
N GLN A 178 10.59 -17.81 4.33
CA GLN A 178 10.78 -16.67 3.42
C GLN A 178 11.07 -15.37 4.18
N LYS A 179 10.90 -15.33 5.49
CA LYS A 179 11.20 -14.14 6.31
C LYS A 179 12.66 -13.69 6.16
N ARG A 180 13.58 -14.62 5.91
CA ARG A 180 14.99 -14.28 5.68
C ARG A 180 15.20 -13.32 4.50
N PHE A 181 14.39 -13.46 3.44
CA PHE A 181 14.45 -12.58 2.27
C PHE A 181 13.83 -11.22 2.56
N ALA A 182 12.69 -11.22 3.24
CA ALA A 182 12.06 -9.98 3.70
C ALA A 182 13.01 -9.20 4.62
N TRP A 183 13.74 -9.88 5.48
CA TRP A 183 14.75 -9.28 6.34
C TRP A 183 15.83 -8.57 5.53
N ARG A 184 16.36 -9.20 4.49
CA ARG A 184 17.33 -8.56 3.57
C ARG A 184 16.75 -7.32 2.92
N ASP A 185 15.50 -7.37 2.50
CA ASP A 185 14.83 -6.23 1.87
C ASP A 185 14.68 -5.06 2.85
N PHE A 186 14.27 -5.34 4.09
CA PHE A 186 14.14 -4.32 5.13
C PHE A 186 15.49 -3.72 5.54
N LEU A 187 16.56 -4.51 5.57
CA LEU A 187 17.90 -3.99 5.79
C LEU A 187 18.35 -3.05 4.68
N ALA A 188 18.00 -3.36 3.43
CA ALA A 188 18.27 -2.47 2.29
C ALA A 188 17.49 -1.15 2.41
N LEU A 189 16.23 -1.20 2.88
CA LEU A 189 15.44 0.00 3.17
C LEU A 189 16.12 0.85 4.25
N LYS A 190 16.51 0.23 5.35
CA LYS A 190 17.22 0.93 6.44
C LYS A 190 18.47 1.63 5.93
N LYS A 191 19.28 0.95 5.14
CA LYS A 191 20.52 1.50 4.58
C LYS A 191 20.27 2.76 3.76
N VAL A 192 19.23 2.76 2.92
CA VAL A 192 18.88 3.92 2.09
C VAL A 192 18.34 5.06 2.94
N LEU A 193 17.56 4.78 3.99
CA LEU A 193 16.99 5.80 4.87
C LEU A 193 18.06 6.49 5.75
N THR A 194 19.12 5.77 6.12
CA THR A 194 20.18 6.28 7.03
C THR A 194 21.42 6.77 6.29
N GLY A 195 21.54 6.44 5.01
CA GLY A 195 22.62 6.91 4.12
C GLY A 195 22.20 8.14 3.33
#